data_6287997b65e4de3d4c25461517e49f9d
#
_entry.id   6287997b65e4de3d4c25461517e49f9d
#
_cell.length_a   1.000
_cell.length_b   1.000
_cell.length_c   1.000
_cell.angle_alpha   90.00
_cell.angle_beta   90.00
_cell.angle_gamma   90.00
#
_symmetry.space_group_name_H-M   'P 1'
#
loop_
_entity.id
_entity.type
_entity.pdbx_description
1 polymer ?
#
loop_
_entity_poly.entity_id
_entity_poly.type
_entity_poly.pdbx_seq_one_letter_code
_entity_poly.pdbx_strand_id
1 'polypeptide(L)'
;MVSAYDELPRTPANFVALSPLRYLERAAYIYPHQDAIIHGHRHISWRETYQRCRQFASQLQKLGITKNDTVSVLLPNIPAMIEAHFAVPMTGAVLTT
;
A
#
# COMPACT_ATOMS: atom_id res chain seq x y z
N MET A 1 -2.18 -32.05 13.88
CA MET A 1 -0.74 -32.32 13.60
C MET A 1 -0.10 -31.02 13.08
N VAL A 2 0.98 -30.61 13.69
CA VAL A 2 1.73 -29.43 13.29
C VAL A 2 2.72 -29.83 12.21
N SER A 3 2.73 -29.11 11.08
CA SER A 3 3.70 -29.36 10.02
C SER A 3 5.09 -28.85 10.41
N ALA A 4 6.14 -29.35 9.73
CA ALA A 4 7.49 -28.88 9.97
C ALA A 4 7.64 -27.36 9.74
N TYR A 5 6.83 -26.79 8.83
CA TYR A 5 6.82 -25.37 8.57
C TYR A 5 6.29 -24.55 9.75
N ASP A 6 5.31 -25.08 10.47
CA ASP A 6 4.73 -24.39 11.62
C ASP A 6 5.70 -24.33 12.81
N GLU A 7 6.66 -25.24 12.85
CA GLU A 7 7.67 -25.34 13.90
C GLU A 7 8.91 -24.48 13.66
N LEU A 8 9.07 -23.94 12.43
CA LEU A 8 10.22 -23.11 12.08
C LEU A 8 10.17 -21.77 12.80
N PRO A 9 11.28 -21.32 13.39
CA PRO A 9 11.30 -19.98 13.98
C PRO A 9 11.17 -18.92 12.91
N ARG A 10 10.52 -17.81 13.28
CA ARG A 10 10.38 -16.65 12.39
C ARG A 10 11.68 -15.87 12.39
N THR A 11 12.38 -15.89 11.28
CA THR A 11 13.62 -15.16 11.09
C THR A 11 13.52 -14.24 9.88
N PRO A 12 14.38 -13.23 9.74
CA PRO A 12 14.39 -12.40 8.53
C PRO A 12 14.60 -13.18 7.23
N ALA A 13 15.20 -14.38 7.31
CA ALA A 13 15.47 -15.20 6.14
C ALA A 13 14.27 -16.01 5.69
N ASN A 14 13.37 -16.43 6.61
CA ASN A 14 12.26 -17.33 6.30
C ASN A 14 10.88 -16.78 6.63
N PHE A 15 10.79 -15.54 7.11
CA PHE A 15 9.52 -14.92 7.47
C PHE A 15 9.44 -13.47 7.01
N VAL A 16 8.36 -13.15 6.32
CA VAL A 16 7.97 -11.77 5.99
C VAL A 16 6.48 -11.66 6.27
N ALA A 17 6.10 -10.69 7.09
CA ALA A 17 4.70 -10.45 7.39
C ALA A 17 3.92 -10.14 6.11
N LEU A 18 2.79 -10.82 5.91
CA LEU A 18 1.93 -10.58 4.76
C LEU A 18 1.24 -9.23 4.91
N SER A 19 1.40 -8.37 3.91
CA SER A 19 0.81 -7.04 3.90
C SER A 19 0.39 -6.67 2.48
N PRO A 20 -0.78 -6.02 2.29
CA PRO A 20 -1.18 -5.52 0.98
C PRO A 20 -0.15 -4.57 0.35
N LEU A 21 0.63 -3.86 1.16
CA LEU A 21 1.68 -2.96 0.67
C LEU A 21 2.78 -3.70 -0.09
N ARG A 22 3.06 -4.93 0.28
CA ARG A 22 4.02 -5.79 -0.42
C ARG A 22 3.55 -6.12 -1.83
N TYR A 23 2.27 -6.32 -2.02
CA TYR A 23 1.72 -6.61 -3.36
C TYR A 23 1.83 -5.40 -4.27
N LEU A 24 1.60 -4.20 -3.76
CA LEU A 24 1.78 -2.97 -4.52
C LEU A 24 3.24 -2.80 -4.95
N GLU A 25 4.16 -2.95 -4.01
CA GLU A 25 5.59 -2.85 -4.27
C GLU A 25 6.05 -3.88 -5.32
N ARG A 26 5.60 -5.13 -5.16
CA ARG A 26 5.91 -6.21 -6.09
C ARG A 26 5.36 -5.95 -7.49
N ALA A 27 4.11 -5.49 -7.59
CA ALA A 27 3.50 -5.17 -8.88
C ALA A 27 4.25 -4.05 -9.58
N ALA A 28 4.68 -3.02 -8.84
CA ALA A 28 5.47 -1.92 -9.39
C ALA A 28 6.84 -2.38 -9.88
N TYR A 29 7.42 -3.38 -9.25
CA TYR A 29 8.71 -3.93 -9.64
C TYR A 29 8.61 -4.87 -10.86
N ILE A 30 7.63 -5.78 -10.86
CA ILE A 30 7.49 -6.80 -11.89
C ILE A 30 6.74 -6.28 -13.11
N TYR A 31 5.70 -5.47 -12.90
CA TYR A 31 4.81 -4.97 -13.95
C TYR A 31 4.75 -3.44 -13.98
N PRO A 32 5.90 -2.74 -14.02
CA PRO A 32 5.92 -1.28 -13.83
C PRO A 32 5.10 -0.51 -14.86
N HIS A 33 4.98 -1.02 -16.08
CA HIS A 33 4.33 -0.32 -17.19
C HIS A 33 2.92 -0.81 -17.49
N GLN A 34 2.42 -1.80 -16.74
CA GLN A 34 1.04 -2.24 -16.89
C GLN A 34 0.09 -1.34 -16.10
N ASP A 35 -1.14 -1.22 -16.59
CA ASP A 35 -2.16 -0.40 -15.94
C ASP A 35 -2.55 -0.98 -14.57
N ALA A 36 -2.45 -0.16 -13.54
CA ALA A 36 -2.96 -0.46 -12.21
C ALA A 36 -4.36 0.12 -12.02
N ILE A 37 -4.58 1.33 -12.54
CA ILE A 37 -5.83 2.07 -12.39
C ILE A 37 -6.24 2.60 -13.74
N ILE A 38 -7.50 2.37 -14.09
CA ILE A 38 -8.12 2.94 -15.29
C ILE A 38 -9.31 3.79 -14.82
N HIS A 39 -9.28 5.08 -15.14
CA HIS A 39 -10.33 6.03 -14.79
C HIS A 39 -10.68 6.86 -16.03
N GLY A 40 -11.75 6.47 -16.71
CA GLY A 40 -12.11 7.06 -18.00
C GLY A 40 -11.03 6.80 -19.05
N HIS A 41 -10.46 7.86 -19.59
CA HIS A 41 -9.33 7.76 -20.54
C HIS A 41 -7.97 7.78 -19.87
N ARG A 42 -7.93 7.94 -18.56
CA ARG A 42 -6.69 7.99 -17.80
C ARG A 42 -6.27 6.59 -17.39
N HIS A 43 -5.05 6.22 -17.77
CA HIS A 43 -4.41 4.97 -17.40
C HIS A 43 -3.22 5.28 -16.52
N ILE A 44 -3.17 4.68 -15.34
CA ILE A 44 -2.08 4.88 -14.37
C ILE A 44 -1.38 3.55 -14.18
N SER A 45 -0.07 3.52 -14.49
CA SER A 45 0.73 2.31 -14.36
C SER A 45 0.97 1.93 -12.91
N TRP A 46 1.40 0.69 -12.66
CA TRP A 46 1.79 0.25 -11.32
C TRP A 46 2.95 1.08 -10.76
N ARG A 47 3.91 1.43 -11.60
CA ARG A 47 5.03 2.26 -11.18
C ARG A 47 4.56 3.65 -10.73
N GLU A 48 3.73 4.29 -11.52
CA GLU A 48 3.17 5.61 -11.19
C GLU A 48 2.30 5.53 -9.94
N THR A 49 1.45 4.51 -9.84
CA THR A 49 0.60 4.30 -8.67
C THR A 49 1.45 4.17 -7.40
N TYR A 50 2.50 3.37 -7.44
CA TYR A 50 3.39 3.20 -6.30
C TYR A 50 4.07 4.51 -5.91
N GLN A 51 4.57 5.26 -6.87
CA GLN A 51 5.20 6.56 -6.63
C GLN A 51 4.23 7.56 -6.00
N ARG A 52 3.00 7.62 -6.52
CA ARG A 52 1.97 8.51 -6.00
C ARG A 52 1.56 8.14 -4.58
N CYS A 53 1.44 6.85 -4.29
CA CYS A 53 1.15 6.38 -2.93
C CYS A 53 2.25 6.77 -1.95
N ARG A 54 3.51 6.64 -2.34
CA ARG A 54 4.64 7.05 -1.50
C ARG A 54 4.67 8.55 -1.26
N GLN A 55 4.37 9.34 -2.28
CA GLN A 55 4.28 10.80 -2.15
C GLN A 55 3.15 11.20 -1.19
N PHE A 56 2.00 10.56 -1.32
CA PHE A 56 0.85 10.79 -0.44
C PHE A 56 1.21 10.43 1.00
N ALA A 57 1.81 9.27 1.23
CA ALA A 57 2.25 8.87 2.56
C ALA A 57 3.26 9.86 3.16
N SER A 58 4.19 10.35 2.35
CA SER A 58 5.17 11.35 2.76
C SER A 58 4.49 12.65 3.21
N GLN A 59 3.47 13.10 2.48
CA GLN A 59 2.71 14.30 2.85
C GLN A 59 1.95 14.11 4.17
N LEU A 60 1.36 12.93 4.36
CA LEU A 60 0.68 12.63 5.63
C LEU A 60 1.66 12.67 6.81
N GLN A 61 2.85 12.14 6.64
CA GLN A 61 3.89 12.18 7.68
C GLN A 61 4.31 13.62 7.99
N LYS A 62 4.41 14.48 6.97
CA LYS A 62 4.71 15.91 7.17
C LYS A 62 3.61 16.64 7.93
N LEU A 63 2.37 16.16 7.84
CA LEU A 63 1.24 16.68 8.61
C LEU A 63 1.20 16.14 10.05
N GLY A 64 2.14 15.27 10.43
CA GLY A 64 2.23 14.73 11.78
C GLY A 64 1.48 13.42 11.98
N ILE A 65 1.03 12.76 10.92
CA ILE A 65 0.37 11.46 11.02
C ILE A 65 1.40 10.38 11.36
N THR A 66 1.11 9.62 12.40
CA THR A 66 1.98 8.55 12.89
C THR A 66 1.20 7.25 13.06
N LYS A 67 1.92 6.20 13.47
CA LYS A 67 1.34 4.88 13.70
C LYS A 67 0.14 4.97 14.66
N ASN A 68 -0.92 4.24 14.32
CA ASN A 68 -2.19 4.16 15.06
C ASN A 68 -3.07 5.41 15.00
N ASP A 69 -2.65 6.47 14.33
CA ASP A 69 -3.56 7.57 14.01
C ASP A 69 -4.64 7.09 13.03
N THR A 70 -5.76 7.78 13.03
CA THR A 70 -6.85 7.50 12.09
C THR A 70 -6.94 8.63 11.08
N VAL A 71 -6.95 8.27 9.79
CA VAL A 71 -7.14 9.20 8.69
C VAL A 71 -8.47 8.89 8.03
N SER A 72 -9.38 9.85 8.06
CA SER A 72 -10.69 9.73 7.40
C SER A 72 -10.62 10.38 6.03
N VAL A 73 -11.12 9.65 5.01
CA VAL A 73 -11.11 10.11 3.63
C VAL A 73 -12.54 10.12 3.11
N LEU A 74 -12.97 11.26 2.60
CA LEU A 74 -14.28 11.42 1.97
C LEU A 74 -14.07 11.78 0.50
N LEU A 75 -14.02 10.76 -0.35
CA LEU A 75 -13.80 10.88 -1.78
C LEU A 75 -14.76 9.99 -2.55
N PRO A 76 -15.15 10.36 -3.78
CA PRO A 76 -15.77 9.42 -4.69
C PRO A 76 -14.77 8.33 -5.11
N ASN A 77 -15.23 7.33 -5.87
CA ASN A 77 -14.37 6.27 -6.37
C ASN A 77 -13.49 6.77 -7.54
N ILE A 78 -12.47 7.51 -7.21
CA ILE A 78 -11.47 8.06 -8.12
C ILE A 78 -10.09 7.50 -7.75
N PRO A 79 -9.05 7.68 -8.59
CA PRO A 79 -7.71 7.16 -8.28
C PRO A 79 -7.18 7.54 -6.90
N ALA A 80 -7.47 8.73 -6.41
CA ALA A 80 -7.04 9.18 -5.09
C ALA A 80 -7.57 8.30 -3.96
N MET A 81 -8.78 7.74 -4.09
CA MET A 81 -9.34 6.82 -3.10
C MET A 81 -8.54 5.52 -3.05
N ILE A 82 -8.17 4.98 -4.20
CA ILE A 82 -7.32 3.78 -4.28
C ILE A 82 -5.95 4.07 -3.68
N GLU A 83 -5.36 5.20 -4.02
CA GLU A 83 -4.06 5.61 -3.49
C GLU A 83 -4.10 5.75 -1.97
N ALA A 84 -5.20 6.26 -1.40
CA ALA A 84 -5.36 6.40 0.05
C ALA A 84 -5.36 5.03 0.75
N HIS A 85 -5.91 4.00 0.12
CA HIS A 85 -5.92 2.64 0.70
C HIS A 85 -4.51 2.06 0.87
N PHE A 86 -3.54 2.54 0.11
CA PHE A 86 -2.14 2.14 0.28
C PHE A 86 -1.34 3.18 1.07
N ALA A 87 -1.56 4.46 0.79
CA ALA A 87 -0.76 5.53 1.38
C ALA A 87 -0.98 5.66 2.90
N VAL A 88 -2.23 5.58 3.37
CA VAL A 88 -2.52 5.68 4.80
C VAL A 88 -1.88 4.51 5.57
N PRO A 89 -2.04 3.24 5.16
CA PRO A 89 -1.34 2.14 5.83
C PRO A 89 0.19 2.25 5.77
N MET A 90 0.78 2.87 4.75
CA MET A 90 2.22 3.08 4.67
C MET A 90 2.76 3.91 5.83
N THR A 91 1.95 4.79 6.41
CA THR A 91 2.32 5.59 7.58
C THR A 91 2.13 4.83 8.89
N GLY A 92 1.52 3.66 8.85
CA GLY A 92 1.09 2.92 10.03
C GLY A 92 -0.23 3.40 10.61
N ALA A 93 -0.88 4.36 9.97
CA ALA A 93 -2.18 4.87 10.39
C ALA A 93 -3.32 3.97 9.90
N VAL A 94 -4.51 4.20 10.44
CA VAL A 94 -5.74 3.48 10.10
C VAL A 94 -6.57 4.33 9.14
N LEU A 95 -6.96 3.73 8.02
CA LEU A 95 -7.85 4.40 7.05
C LEU A 95 -9.30 4.18 7.43
N THR A 96 -10.07 5.27 7.41
CA THR A 96 -11.54 5.24 7.51
C THR A 96 -12.12 5.94 6.28
N THR A 97 -13.05 5.29 5.60
CA THR A 97 -13.71 5.82 4.41
C THR A 97 -15.16 6.19 4.64
#